data_6b501181d1daa3e521c97292826efa5c
#
_entry.id   6b501181d1daa3e521c97292826efa5c
#
_cell.length_a   1.000
_cell.length_b   1.000
_cell.length_c   1.000
_cell.angle_alpha   90.00
_cell.angle_beta   90.00
_cell.angle_gamma   90.00
#
_symmetry.space_group_name_H-M   'P 1'
#
loop_
_entity.id
_entity.type
_entity.pdbx_description
1 polymer ?
#
loop_
_entity_poly.entity_id
_entity_poly.type
_entity_poly.pdbx_seq_one_letter_code
_entity_poly.pdbx_strand_id
1 'polypeptide(L)'
;LEIYYDDVENAWYASIPVEVGVEETKTGKKSKYVVRGERKTIQISPKGNKVASIDLGINVLASVVVNDGTWLLYKGVRIKQDYFYLQKKIAEEQSHADNARNLGEYEAQEEHNREKRRLFKKLTRRLLHLYRNLASDLLKRLHDQGVSIIYLGYPYNIAQDKGNKFTVNLWSYHKLMNIIELKAQEYGMKVYEVVEYNTSRYCAFHDVQASRNPRGVVSCPKGHKLHSDLNGALNILKKAVGIVISTVKKPSSFLVLHNGVAPVKGCNT
;
A
#
# COMPACT_ATOMS: atom_id res chain seq x y z
N LEU A 1 0.97 22.70 14.64
CA LEU A 1 0.72 23.44 13.40
C LEU A 1 2.05 23.86 12.79
N GLU A 2 2.31 23.44 11.56
CA GLU A 2 3.49 23.81 10.79
C GLU A 2 3.04 24.48 9.50
N ILE A 3 3.64 25.62 9.16
CA ILE A 3 3.32 26.37 7.94
C ILE A 3 4.57 26.45 7.08
N TYR A 4 4.48 26.09 5.81
CA TYR A 4 5.58 26.16 4.86
C TYR A 4 5.13 26.66 3.50
N TYR A 5 6.06 27.33 2.81
CA TYR A 5 5.88 27.80 1.44
C TYR A 5 6.48 26.81 0.45
N ASP A 6 5.75 26.53 -0.62
CA ASP A 6 6.16 25.68 -1.71
C ASP A 6 6.47 26.52 -2.94
N ASP A 7 7.75 26.64 -3.26
CA ASP A 7 8.28 27.46 -4.37
C ASP A 7 7.92 26.89 -5.76
N VAL A 8 7.73 25.59 -5.86
CA VAL A 8 7.34 24.93 -7.13
C VAL A 8 5.90 25.23 -7.49
N GLU A 9 5.02 25.31 -6.50
CA GLU A 9 3.58 25.56 -6.68
C GLU A 9 3.16 26.99 -6.40
N ASN A 10 4.09 27.80 -5.89
CA ASN A 10 3.84 29.16 -5.47
C ASN A 10 2.66 29.25 -4.50
N ALA A 11 2.66 28.40 -3.46
CA ALA A 11 1.56 28.24 -2.53
C ALA A 11 2.01 28.00 -1.09
N TRP A 12 1.22 28.50 -0.13
CA TRP A 12 1.40 28.22 1.28
C TRP A 12 0.60 26.99 1.70
N TYR A 13 1.18 26.18 2.55
CA TYR A 13 0.56 24.99 3.13
C TYR A 13 0.62 25.03 4.64
N ALA A 14 -0.41 24.49 5.28
CA ALA A 14 -0.45 24.26 6.71
C ALA A 14 -0.55 22.76 6.99
N SER A 15 0.35 22.22 7.83
CA SER A 15 0.30 20.86 8.35
C SER A 15 -0.33 20.89 9.74
N ILE A 16 -1.49 20.24 9.86
CA ILE A 16 -2.25 20.18 11.11
C ILE A 16 -2.18 18.74 11.63
N PRO A 17 -1.50 18.48 12.77
CA PRO A 17 -1.50 17.13 13.34
C PRO A 17 -2.90 16.77 13.85
N VAL A 18 -3.32 15.54 13.55
CA VAL A 18 -4.58 14.97 14.04
C VAL A 18 -4.30 13.64 14.72
N GLU A 19 -4.98 13.37 15.81
CA GLU A 19 -4.95 12.07 16.47
C GLU A 19 -5.89 11.10 15.72
N VAL A 20 -5.43 9.88 15.47
CA VAL A 20 -6.21 8.85 14.78
C VAL A 20 -6.51 7.68 15.71
N GLY A 21 -7.56 6.91 15.41
CA GLY A 21 -7.96 5.74 16.20
C GLY A 21 -8.66 6.10 17.51
N VAL A 22 -9.20 7.32 17.61
CA VAL A 22 -9.91 7.81 18.78
C VAL A 22 -11.28 8.38 18.40
N GLU A 23 -12.26 8.17 19.26
CA GLU A 23 -13.57 8.80 19.18
C GLU A 23 -13.78 9.76 20.32
N GLU A 24 -14.28 10.96 20.05
CA GLU A 24 -14.76 11.87 21.08
C GLU A 24 -16.18 11.48 21.53
N THR A 25 -16.34 11.12 22.77
CA THR A 25 -17.65 10.93 23.37
C THR A 25 -18.00 12.12 24.26
N LYS A 26 -19.19 12.65 24.09
CA LYS A 26 -19.75 13.64 25.01
C LYS A 26 -20.32 12.93 26.22
N THR A 27 -19.62 12.99 27.34
CA THR A 27 -20.12 12.52 28.63
C THR A 27 -20.81 13.66 29.35
N GLY A 28 -22.09 13.49 29.62
CA GLY A 28 -22.89 14.40 30.43
C GLY A 28 -24.34 14.43 29.98
N LYS A 29 -25.27 14.37 30.94
CA LYS A 29 -26.69 14.66 30.68
C LYS A 29 -26.79 16.14 30.25
N LYS A 30 -27.49 16.42 29.14
CA LYS A 30 -27.85 17.78 28.80
C LYS A 30 -28.63 18.40 29.97
N SER A 31 -27.97 19.28 30.71
CA SER A 31 -28.59 20.05 31.78
C SER A 31 -28.75 21.49 31.28
N LYS A 32 -29.85 22.15 31.69
CA LYS A 32 -30.14 23.56 31.37
C LYS A 32 -28.97 24.50 31.78
N TYR A 33 -28.10 24.03 32.69
CA TYR A 33 -26.99 24.81 33.26
C TYR A 33 -25.60 24.34 32.81
N VAL A 34 -25.47 23.25 32.03
CA VAL A 34 -24.18 22.72 31.55
C VAL A 34 -24.01 23.11 30.09
N VAL A 35 -23.22 24.14 29.86
CA VAL A 35 -22.95 24.67 28.50
C VAL A 35 -21.99 23.78 27.73
N ARG A 36 -21.07 23.04 28.42
CA ARG A 36 -20.14 22.06 27.82
C ARG A 36 -20.02 20.84 28.72
N GLY A 37 -20.37 19.65 28.22
CA GLY A 37 -20.02 18.37 28.85
C GLY A 37 -18.52 18.09 28.69
N GLU A 38 -17.94 17.29 29.58
CA GLU A 38 -16.60 16.76 29.40
C GLU A 38 -16.53 15.96 28.11
N ARG A 39 -15.51 16.23 27.29
CA ARG A 39 -15.16 15.40 26.13
C ARG A 39 -14.18 14.33 26.62
N LYS A 40 -14.54 13.08 26.44
CA LYS A 40 -13.63 11.96 26.69
C LYS A 40 -13.25 11.34 25.36
N THR A 41 -11.97 11.10 25.20
CA THR A 41 -11.40 10.38 24.06
C THR A 41 -11.40 8.88 24.38
N ILE A 42 -12.02 8.08 23.53
CA ILE A 42 -12.05 6.62 23.65
C ILE A 42 -11.29 6.04 22.46
N GLN A 43 -10.40 5.08 22.72
CA GLN A 43 -9.74 4.36 21.64
C GLN A 43 -10.74 3.45 20.91
N ILE A 44 -10.71 3.51 19.58
CA ILE A 44 -11.53 2.65 18.72
C ILE A 44 -11.02 1.21 18.85
N SER A 45 -11.93 0.28 19.03
CA SER A 45 -11.64 -1.15 19.06
C SER A 45 -12.09 -1.82 17.76
N PRO A 46 -11.36 -2.84 17.27
CA PRO A 46 -11.76 -3.57 16.08
C PRO A 46 -13.05 -4.35 16.30
N LYS A 47 -13.81 -4.61 15.21
CA LYS A 47 -15.13 -5.29 15.28
C LYS A 47 -15.06 -6.78 15.62
N GLY A 48 -13.91 -7.42 15.47
CA GLY A 48 -13.76 -8.86 15.67
C GLY A 48 -12.36 -9.26 16.09
N ASN A 49 -12.02 -10.54 15.89
CA ASN A 49 -10.75 -11.13 16.32
C ASN A 49 -10.03 -11.88 15.18
N LYS A 50 -10.47 -11.70 13.95
CA LYS A 50 -9.79 -12.34 12.81
C LYS A 50 -8.42 -11.73 12.58
N VAL A 51 -7.57 -12.50 11.91
CA VAL A 51 -6.24 -12.08 11.52
C VAL A 51 -6.10 -12.14 10.00
N ALA A 52 -5.33 -11.23 9.44
CA ALA A 52 -5.03 -11.19 8.01
C ALA A 52 -3.54 -11.04 7.78
N SER A 53 -3.07 -11.52 6.64
CA SER A 53 -1.73 -11.25 6.12
C SER A 53 -1.80 -10.49 4.82
N ILE A 54 -0.81 -9.63 4.58
CA ILE A 54 -0.68 -8.84 3.36
C ILE A 54 0.72 -9.07 2.78
N ASP A 55 0.77 -9.56 1.54
CA ASP A 55 1.97 -9.60 0.70
C ASP A 55 1.92 -8.43 -0.27
N LEU A 56 2.93 -7.55 -0.23
CA LEU A 56 3.02 -6.37 -1.08
C LEU A 56 3.88 -6.67 -2.32
N GLY A 57 3.36 -6.30 -3.47
CA GLY A 57 4.05 -6.54 -4.74
C GLY A 57 3.86 -5.40 -5.76
N ILE A 58 4.56 -5.48 -6.91
CA ILE A 58 4.51 -4.44 -7.94
C ILE A 58 3.34 -4.65 -8.91
N ASN A 59 3.04 -5.89 -9.30
CA ASN A 59 1.96 -6.21 -10.23
C ASN A 59 0.62 -6.32 -9.51
N VAL A 60 0.63 -7.02 -8.41
CA VAL A 60 -0.41 -7.04 -7.41
C VAL A 60 0.12 -6.21 -6.25
N LEU A 61 -0.50 -5.06 -6.00
CA LEU A 61 -0.07 -4.11 -4.96
C LEU A 61 -0.20 -4.70 -3.57
N ALA A 62 -1.28 -5.45 -3.36
CA ALA A 62 -1.52 -6.19 -2.15
C ALA A 62 -2.27 -7.50 -2.46
N SER A 63 -1.72 -8.61 -2.02
CA SER A 63 -2.40 -9.90 -1.92
C SER A 63 -2.70 -10.16 -0.45
N VAL A 64 -3.97 -10.30 -0.11
CA VAL A 64 -4.42 -10.32 1.28
C VAL A 64 -5.17 -11.61 1.56
N VAL A 65 -4.77 -12.31 2.60
CA VAL A 65 -5.45 -13.53 3.06
C VAL A 65 -5.92 -13.33 4.49
N VAL A 66 -7.20 -13.61 4.72
CA VAL A 66 -7.80 -13.65 6.07
C VAL A 66 -7.84 -15.11 6.55
N ASN A 67 -7.74 -15.33 7.85
CA ASN A 67 -7.72 -16.67 8.43
C ASN A 67 -9.00 -17.52 8.19
N ASP A 68 -10.06 -16.90 7.66
CA ASP A 68 -11.28 -17.61 7.19
C ASP A 68 -11.21 -18.06 5.71
N GLY A 69 -10.03 -17.96 5.09
CA GLY A 69 -9.78 -18.31 3.69
C GLY A 69 -10.20 -17.25 2.66
N THR A 70 -10.66 -16.09 3.09
CA THR A 70 -10.95 -14.96 2.17
C THR A 70 -9.65 -14.45 1.55
N TRP A 71 -9.65 -14.27 0.21
CA TRP A 71 -8.50 -13.78 -0.53
C TRP A 71 -8.86 -12.56 -1.38
N LEU A 72 -8.15 -11.45 -1.18
CA LEU A 72 -8.32 -10.19 -1.91
C LEU A 72 -7.05 -9.88 -2.71
N LEU A 73 -7.22 -9.41 -3.95
CA LEU A 73 -6.13 -9.02 -4.85
C LEU A 73 -6.32 -7.59 -5.35
N TYR A 74 -5.37 -6.72 -5.06
CA TYR A 74 -5.35 -5.34 -5.53
C TYR A 74 -4.32 -5.15 -6.65
N LYS A 75 -4.79 -4.93 -7.88
CA LYS A 75 -3.93 -4.79 -9.06
C LYS A 75 -3.44 -3.35 -9.23
N GLY A 76 -2.12 -3.20 -9.49
CA GLY A 76 -1.42 -1.92 -9.57
C GLY A 76 -1.19 -1.39 -10.99
N VAL A 77 -2.03 -1.72 -11.96
CA VAL A 77 -1.82 -1.33 -13.37
C VAL A 77 -1.68 0.18 -13.52
N ARG A 78 -2.54 0.96 -12.85
CA ARG A 78 -2.55 2.43 -12.95
C ARG A 78 -1.30 3.08 -12.39
N ILE A 79 -0.77 2.56 -11.29
CA ILE A 79 0.49 3.04 -10.71
C ILE A 79 1.64 2.95 -11.71
N LYS A 80 1.74 1.83 -12.42
CA LYS A 80 2.78 1.65 -13.44
C LYS A 80 2.60 2.60 -14.61
N GLN A 81 1.37 2.76 -15.10
CA GLN A 81 1.07 3.67 -16.18
C GLN A 81 1.49 5.10 -15.86
N ASP A 82 1.09 5.61 -14.69
CA ASP A 82 1.44 6.96 -14.26
C ASP A 82 2.95 7.13 -14.05
N TYR A 83 3.59 6.13 -13.45
CA TYR A 83 5.03 6.16 -13.24
C TYR A 83 5.79 6.25 -14.56
N PHE A 84 5.58 5.31 -15.50
CA PHE A 84 6.33 5.29 -16.76
C PHE A 84 6.05 6.53 -17.61
N TYR A 85 4.79 6.97 -17.66
CA TYR A 85 4.44 8.16 -18.39
C TYR A 85 5.16 9.41 -17.86
N LEU A 86 5.11 9.64 -16.54
CA LEU A 86 5.72 10.80 -15.94
C LEU A 86 7.24 10.72 -15.91
N GLN A 87 7.83 9.52 -15.72
CA GLN A 87 9.29 9.34 -15.81
C GLN A 87 9.81 9.65 -17.22
N LYS A 88 9.08 9.27 -18.26
CA LYS A 88 9.44 9.67 -19.62
C LYS A 88 9.45 11.19 -19.78
N LYS A 89 8.41 11.87 -19.30
CA LYS A 89 8.35 13.35 -19.32
C LYS A 89 9.47 14.00 -18.53
N ILE A 90 9.79 13.49 -17.36
CA ILE A 90 10.90 13.97 -16.52
C ILE A 90 12.25 13.81 -17.25
N ALA A 91 12.45 12.70 -17.97
CA ALA A 91 13.68 12.46 -18.73
C ALA A 91 13.77 13.40 -19.96
N GLU A 92 12.65 13.71 -20.62
CA GLU A 92 12.59 14.71 -21.69
C GLU A 92 13.01 16.09 -21.18
N GLU A 93 12.45 16.56 -20.07
CA GLU A 93 12.83 17.85 -19.44
C GLU A 93 14.30 17.88 -18.97
N GLN A 94 14.81 16.77 -18.44
CA GLN A 94 16.21 16.65 -18.09
C GLN A 94 17.11 16.83 -19.33
N SER A 95 16.78 16.17 -20.43
CA SER A 95 17.54 16.28 -21.69
C SER A 95 17.53 17.72 -22.24
N HIS A 96 16.39 18.39 -22.16
CA HIS A 96 16.29 19.80 -22.58
C HIS A 96 17.13 20.72 -21.68
N ALA A 97 17.09 20.51 -20.36
CA ALA A 97 17.92 21.28 -19.42
C ALA A 97 19.44 21.06 -19.66
N ASP A 98 19.86 19.83 -19.94
CA ASP A 98 21.25 19.52 -20.24
C ASP A 98 21.71 20.16 -21.55
N ASN A 99 20.87 20.17 -22.58
CA ASN A 99 21.13 20.84 -23.85
C ASN A 99 21.23 22.36 -23.69
N ALA A 100 20.29 22.99 -23.00
CA ALA A 100 20.34 24.44 -22.71
C ALA A 100 21.60 24.84 -21.95
N ARG A 101 22.02 24.00 -20.96
CA ARG A 101 23.28 24.20 -20.26
C ARG A 101 24.49 24.18 -21.19
N ASN A 102 24.53 23.22 -22.11
CA ASN A 102 25.65 23.08 -23.07
C ASN A 102 25.73 24.26 -24.05
N LEU A 103 24.58 24.91 -24.34
CA LEU A 103 24.49 26.11 -25.18
C LEU A 103 24.73 27.41 -24.39
N GLY A 104 24.86 27.36 -23.06
CA GLY A 104 25.00 28.54 -22.21
C GLY A 104 23.67 29.31 -21.96
N GLU A 105 22.53 28.68 -22.26
CA GLU A 105 21.19 29.25 -22.11
C GLU A 105 20.64 29.00 -20.70
N TYR A 106 21.16 29.74 -19.71
CA TYR A 106 20.87 29.48 -18.29
C TYR A 106 19.39 29.70 -17.89
N GLU A 107 18.71 30.65 -18.51
CA GLU A 107 17.27 30.88 -18.27
C GLU A 107 16.42 29.70 -18.73
N ALA A 108 16.64 29.21 -19.95
CA ALA A 108 15.99 28.03 -20.48
C ALA A 108 16.30 26.77 -19.64
N GLN A 109 17.56 26.60 -19.20
CA GLN A 109 17.95 25.52 -18.29
C GLN A 109 17.11 25.56 -16.98
N GLU A 110 16.97 26.72 -16.36
CA GLU A 110 16.23 26.81 -15.11
C GLU A 110 14.73 26.61 -15.31
N GLU A 111 14.15 27.02 -16.43
CA GLU A 111 12.76 26.72 -16.78
C GLU A 111 12.51 25.20 -16.89
N HIS A 112 13.36 24.47 -17.62
CA HIS A 112 13.27 23.01 -17.72
C HIS A 112 13.49 22.32 -16.38
N ASN A 113 14.41 22.80 -15.55
CA ASN A 113 14.61 22.28 -14.19
C ASN A 113 13.37 22.51 -13.30
N ARG A 114 12.69 23.64 -13.44
CA ARG A 114 11.44 23.92 -12.71
C ARG A 114 10.32 22.95 -13.13
N GLU A 115 10.13 22.77 -14.45
CA GLU A 115 9.12 21.82 -14.94
C GLU A 115 9.44 20.38 -14.53
N LYS A 116 10.71 19.96 -14.56
CA LYS A 116 11.17 18.68 -14.02
C LYS A 116 10.78 18.50 -12.54
N ARG A 117 11.03 19.51 -11.67
CA ARG A 117 10.62 19.46 -10.25
C ARG A 117 9.09 19.34 -10.11
N ARG A 118 8.33 20.07 -10.92
CA ARG A 118 6.86 20.00 -10.96
C ARG A 118 6.35 18.61 -11.36
N LEU A 119 6.94 17.99 -12.37
CA LEU A 119 6.60 16.63 -12.81
C LEU A 119 6.92 15.57 -11.73
N PHE A 120 8.07 15.66 -11.04
CA PHE A 120 8.39 14.80 -9.91
C PHE A 120 7.36 14.92 -8.79
N LYS A 121 6.96 16.13 -8.46
CA LYS A 121 5.94 16.40 -7.45
C LYS A 121 4.58 15.81 -7.86
N LYS A 122 4.19 15.99 -9.12
CA LYS A 122 2.98 15.40 -9.70
C LYS A 122 3.00 13.87 -9.61
N LEU A 123 4.13 13.25 -9.94
CA LEU A 123 4.33 11.79 -9.83
C LEU A 123 4.12 11.32 -8.39
N THR A 124 4.82 11.93 -7.45
CA THR A 124 4.72 11.58 -6.02
C THR A 124 3.29 11.70 -5.51
N ARG A 125 2.59 12.79 -5.82
CA ARG A 125 1.19 12.99 -5.42
C ARG A 125 0.25 11.94 -6.00
N ARG A 126 0.41 11.59 -7.28
CA ARG A 126 -0.40 10.55 -7.93
C ARG A 126 -0.20 9.19 -7.29
N LEU A 127 1.06 8.81 -7.02
CA LEU A 127 1.36 7.55 -6.36
C LEU A 127 0.79 7.50 -4.94
N LEU A 128 0.99 8.54 -4.14
CA LEU A 128 0.44 8.62 -2.78
C LEU A 128 -1.09 8.57 -2.77
N HIS A 129 -1.73 9.21 -3.74
CA HIS A 129 -3.19 9.18 -3.87
C HIS A 129 -3.70 7.75 -4.14
N LEU A 130 -3.06 7.03 -5.07
CA LEU A 130 -3.39 5.64 -5.36
C LEU A 130 -3.15 4.71 -4.15
N TYR A 131 -2.08 4.93 -3.37
CA TYR A 131 -1.83 4.18 -2.15
C TYR A 131 -2.89 4.44 -1.07
N ARG A 132 -3.34 5.69 -0.93
CA ARG A 132 -4.42 6.03 0.00
C ARG A 132 -5.75 5.40 -0.42
N ASN A 133 -6.06 5.38 -1.72
CA ASN A 133 -7.26 4.71 -2.23
C ASN A 133 -7.22 3.21 -1.94
N LEU A 134 -6.07 2.55 -2.19
CA LEU A 134 -5.87 1.14 -1.85
C LEU A 134 -6.07 0.92 -0.34
N ALA A 135 -5.35 1.63 0.51
CA ALA A 135 -5.43 1.45 1.95
C ALA A 135 -6.85 1.69 2.48
N SER A 136 -7.52 2.74 2.01
CA SER A 136 -8.88 3.06 2.45
C SER A 136 -9.89 1.95 2.14
N ASP A 137 -9.88 1.40 0.91
CA ASP A 137 -10.78 0.30 0.53
C ASP A 137 -10.40 -1.00 1.25
N LEU A 138 -9.11 -1.35 1.27
CA LEU A 138 -8.60 -2.56 1.89
C LEU A 138 -8.94 -2.62 3.38
N LEU A 139 -8.55 -1.59 4.14
CA LEU A 139 -8.72 -1.60 5.59
C LEU A 139 -10.21 -1.53 5.99
N LYS A 140 -11.03 -0.82 5.22
CA LYS A 140 -12.49 -0.85 5.39
C LYS A 140 -13.04 -2.26 5.22
N ARG A 141 -12.64 -3.00 4.17
CA ARG A 141 -13.09 -4.39 3.95
C ARG A 141 -12.63 -5.33 5.05
N LEU A 142 -11.37 -5.20 5.50
CA LEU A 142 -10.85 -6.02 6.60
C LEU A 142 -11.60 -5.73 7.91
N HIS A 143 -11.86 -4.46 8.22
CA HIS A 143 -12.66 -4.08 9.37
C HIS A 143 -14.08 -4.64 9.31
N ASP A 144 -14.76 -4.54 8.14
CA ASP A 144 -16.11 -5.07 7.95
C ASP A 144 -16.15 -6.60 8.06
N GLN A 145 -15.03 -7.30 7.78
CA GLN A 145 -14.88 -8.74 7.98
C GLN A 145 -14.52 -9.14 9.42
N GLY A 146 -14.30 -8.18 10.31
CA GLY A 146 -13.93 -8.42 11.70
C GLY A 146 -12.44 -8.75 11.93
N VAL A 147 -11.56 -8.24 11.08
CA VAL A 147 -10.11 -8.36 11.27
C VAL A 147 -9.67 -7.38 12.35
N SER A 148 -8.83 -7.84 13.27
CA SER A 148 -8.24 -7.04 14.35
C SER A 148 -6.72 -6.92 14.25
N ILE A 149 -6.07 -7.88 13.63
CA ILE A 149 -4.61 -7.94 13.50
C ILE A 149 -4.24 -8.18 12.04
N ILE A 150 -3.26 -7.42 11.57
CA ILE A 150 -2.72 -7.52 10.22
C ILE A 150 -1.23 -7.83 10.31
N TYR A 151 -0.80 -8.88 9.61
CA TYR A 151 0.60 -9.23 9.43
C TYR A 151 1.05 -8.78 8.04
N LEU A 152 1.89 -7.75 8.00
CA LEU A 152 2.35 -7.12 6.77
C LEU A 152 3.73 -7.65 6.40
N GLY A 153 3.86 -8.25 5.24
CA GLY A 153 5.13 -8.71 4.72
C GLY A 153 6.09 -7.54 4.49
N TYR A 154 7.29 -7.64 5.06
CA TYR A 154 8.36 -6.67 4.88
C TYR A 154 9.48 -7.27 4.04
N PRO A 155 9.72 -6.73 2.84
CA PRO A 155 10.77 -7.21 1.96
C PRO A 155 12.15 -6.71 2.41
N TYR A 156 12.74 -7.40 3.38
CA TYR A 156 14.05 -7.08 3.91
C TYR A 156 15.14 -7.16 2.82
N ASN A 157 15.96 -6.12 2.67
CA ASN A 157 17.11 -6.03 1.73
C ASN A 157 16.80 -6.09 0.22
N ILE A 158 15.55 -5.95 -0.23
CA ILE A 158 15.26 -5.93 -1.69
C ILE A 158 16.00 -4.78 -2.39
N ALA A 159 16.17 -3.64 -1.72
CA ALA A 159 16.83 -2.47 -2.30
C ALA A 159 18.36 -2.66 -2.43
N GLN A 160 18.98 -3.47 -1.57
CA GLN A 160 20.43 -3.65 -1.53
C GLN A 160 20.93 -4.72 -2.52
N ASP A 161 20.22 -5.85 -2.65
CA ASP A 161 20.71 -6.99 -3.41
C ASP A 161 20.12 -7.14 -4.83
N LYS A 162 18.89 -6.67 -5.08
CA LYS A 162 18.16 -6.95 -6.33
C LYS A 162 17.34 -5.77 -6.86
N GLY A 163 17.46 -4.59 -6.23
CA GLY A 163 16.72 -3.41 -6.64
C GLY A 163 17.28 -2.78 -7.90
N ASN A 164 16.57 -2.83 -9.02
CA ASN A 164 16.84 -1.91 -10.10
C ASN A 164 16.21 -0.53 -9.77
N LYS A 165 16.66 0.54 -10.48
CA LYS A 165 16.12 1.91 -10.28
C LYS A 165 14.58 1.96 -10.31
N PHE A 166 13.96 1.06 -11.05
CA PHE A 166 12.51 0.95 -11.15
C PHE A 166 11.87 0.44 -9.86
N THR A 167 12.39 -0.65 -9.29
CA THR A 167 11.85 -1.23 -8.04
C THR A 167 12.07 -0.32 -6.84
N VAL A 168 13.21 0.36 -6.78
CA VAL A 168 13.57 1.26 -5.67
C VAL A 168 12.79 2.58 -5.74
N ASN A 169 12.66 3.18 -6.92
CA ASN A 169 12.04 4.50 -7.09
C ASN A 169 10.52 4.46 -7.25
N LEU A 170 9.99 3.43 -7.93
CA LEU A 170 8.54 3.24 -8.09
C LEU A 170 7.90 2.82 -6.78
N TRP A 171 8.61 1.98 -6.04
CA TRP A 171 8.05 1.24 -4.94
C TRP A 171 8.58 1.75 -3.61
N SER A 172 8.02 2.83 -3.14
CA SER A 172 8.24 3.26 -1.78
C SER A 172 7.43 2.35 -0.83
N TYR A 173 7.90 1.11 -0.60
CA TYR A 173 7.28 0.15 0.33
C TYR A 173 6.96 0.82 1.67
N HIS A 174 7.93 1.54 2.24
CA HIS A 174 7.75 2.24 3.50
C HIS A 174 6.58 3.23 3.48
N LYS A 175 6.40 3.98 2.38
CA LYS A 175 5.25 4.91 2.28
C LYS A 175 3.92 4.18 2.24
N LEU A 176 3.83 3.06 1.50
CA LEU A 176 2.62 2.26 1.44
C LEU A 176 2.35 1.57 2.78
N MET A 177 3.38 1.01 3.42
CA MET A 177 3.27 0.38 4.74
C MET A 177 2.78 1.38 5.80
N ASN A 178 3.38 2.56 5.87
CA ASN A 178 2.96 3.63 6.78
C ASN A 178 1.50 4.07 6.54
N ILE A 179 1.08 4.16 5.28
CA ILE A 179 -0.31 4.52 4.95
C ILE A 179 -1.27 3.41 5.40
N ILE A 180 -0.90 2.13 5.22
CA ILE A 180 -1.69 0.99 5.69
C ILE A 180 -1.78 1.00 7.21
N GLU A 181 -0.66 1.21 7.91
CA GLU A 181 -0.60 1.26 9.37
C GLU A 181 -1.47 2.39 9.95
N LEU A 182 -1.28 3.62 9.46
CA LEU A 182 -2.10 4.76 9.88
C LEU A 182 -3.59 4.52 9.63
N LYS A 183 -3.93 3.95 8.47
CA LYS A 183 -5.32 3.64 8.16
C LYS A 183 -5.88 2.50 9.01
N ALA A 184 -5.07 1.52 9.40
CA ALA A 184 -5.46 0.45 10.31
C ALA A 184 -5.76 1.00 11.73
N GLN A 185 -4.97 1.95 12.20
CA GLN A 185 -5.17 2.62 13.49
C GLN A 185 -6.52 3.35 13.55
N GLU A 186 -7.00 3.95 12.45
CA GLU A 186 -8.33 4.56 12.38
C GLU A 186 -9.46 3.57 12.73
N TYR A 187 -9.24 2.28 12.53
CA TYR A 187 -10.19 1.21 12.83
C TYR A 187 -9.85 0.41 14.11
N GLY A 188 -8.84 0.84 14.87
CA GLY A 188 -8.33 0.14 16.04
C GLY A 188 -7.62 -1.18 15.75
N MET A 189 -7.29 -1.45 14.47
CA MET A 189 -6.55 -2.65 14.07
C MET A 189 -5.05 -2.48 14.34
N LYS A 190 -4.39 -3.58 14.72
CA LYS A 190 -2.93 -3.62 14.93
C LYS A 190 -2.23 -4.16 13.69
N VAL A 191 -1.11 -3.55 13.32
CA VAL A 191 -0.25 -4.01 12.22
C VAL A 191 1.09 -4.48 12.78
N TYR A 192 1.54 -5.65 12.33
CA TYR A 192 2.85 -6.21 12.66
C TYR A 192 3.60 -6.52 11.37
N GLU A 193 4.85 -6.08 11.30
CA GLU A 193 5.74 -6.40 10.19
C GLU A 193 6.30 -7.81 10.33
N VAL A 194 6.30 -8.57 9.23
CA VAL A 194 6.85 -9.92 9.17
C VAL A 194 7.91 -9.99 8.07
N VAL A 195 9.12 -10.42 8.42
CA VAL A 195 10.22 -10.55 7.47
C VAL A 195 9.90 -11.63 6.43
N GLU A 196 9.92 -11.25 5.14
CA GLU A 196 9.57 -12.11 4.00
C GLU A 196 10.67 -13.10 3.58
N TYR A 197 11.63 -13.41 4.45
CA TYR A 197 12.68 -14.36 4.08
C TYR A 197 12.10 -15.72 3.70
N ASN A 198 12.35 -16.15 2.45
CA ASN A 198 11.91 -17.41 1.86
C ASN A 198 10.38 -17.63 1.70
N THR A 199 9.51 -16.66 1.98
CA THR A 199 8.05 -16.81 1.83
C THR A 199 7.63 -17.13 0.39
N SER A 200 8.41 -16.74 -0.59
CA SER A 200 8.14 -17.00 -2.01
C SER A 200 8.74 -18.31 -2.55
N ARG A 201 9.62 -18.97 -1.79
CA ARG A 201 10.36 -20.18 -2.25
C ARG A 201 9.70 -21.48 -1.86
N TYR A 202 8.94 -21.49 -0.78
CA TYR A 202 8.32 -22.70 -0.23
C TYR A 202 6.82 -22.70 -0.48
N CYS A 203 6.26 -23.89 -0.74
CA CYS A 203 4.83 -24.09 -0.79
C CYS A 203 4.21 -23.87 0.58
N ALA A 204 3.23 -22.98 0.70
CA ALA A 204 2.59 -22.63 1.96
C ALA A 204 1.90 -23.84 2.64
N PHE A 205 1.45 -24.82 1.86
CA PHE A 205 0.78 -26.02 2.38
C PHE A 205 1.73 -27.15 2.80
N HIS A 206 2.85 -27.31 2.10
CA HIS A 206 3.71 -28.50 2.27
C HIS A 206 5.10 -28.21 2.82
N ASP A 207 5.49 -26.95 2.98
CA ASP A 207 6.85 -26.53 3.41
C ASP A 207 8.00 -27.11 2.58
N VAL A 208 7.72 -27.49 1.34
CA VAL A 208 8.75 -27.95 0.41
C VAL A 208 9.09 -26.87 -0.58
N GLN A 209 10.34 -26.88 -1.04
CA GLN A 209 10.78 -25.95 -2.07
C GLN A 209 9.93 -26.10 -3.33
N ALA A 210 9.42 -25.00 -3.87
CA ALA A 210 8.54 -24.99 -5.02
C ALA A 210 9.17 -24.26 -6.20
N SER A 211 8.83 -24.69 -7.42
CA SER A 211 9.21 -24.03 -8.65
C SER A 211 8.33 -22.80 -8.91
N ARG A 212 8.91 -21.75 -9.49
CA ARG A 212 8.19 -20.54 -9.93
C ARG A 212 8.19 -20.38 -11.45
N ASN A 213 7.95 -21.45 -12.15
CA ASN A 213 7.83 -21.47 -13.60
C ASN A 213 6.48 -22.12 -13.98
N PRO A 214 5.62 -21.40 -14.76
CA PRO A 214 5.79 -20.03 -15.27
C PRO A 214 5.72 -18.94 -14.19
N ARG A 215 6.18 -17.72 -14.52
CA ARG A 215 6.14 -16.56 -13.61
C ARG A 215 4.71 -16.31 -13.12
N GLY A 216 4.53 -16.07 -11.83
CA GLY A 216 3.23 -15.87 -11.21
C GLY A 216 2.57 -17.15 -10.69
N VAL A 217 3.15 -18.32 -10.98
CA VAL A 217 2.67 -19.61 -10.49
C VAL A 217 3.74 -20.26 -9.61
N VAL A 218 3.32 -20.78 -8.47
CA VAL A 218 4.12 -21.65 -7.60
C VAL A 218 3.68 -23.07 -7.84
N SER A 219 4.58 -23.89 -8.38
CA SER A 219 4.35 -25.34 -8.61
C SER A 219 5.05 -26.15 -7.52
N CYS A 220 4.27 -26.82 -6.71
CA CYS A 220 4.73 -27.67 -5.62
C CYS A 220 5.02 -29.08 -6.12
N PRO A 221 6.16 -29.70 -5.75
CA PRO A 221 6.45 -31.11 -6.09
C PRO A 221 5.37 -32.11 -5.64
N LYS A 222 4.58 -31.75 -4.63
CA LYS A 222 3.45 -32.56 -4.15
C LYS A 222 2.13 -32.28 -4.90
N GLY A 223 2.17 -31.66 -6.10
CA GLY A 223 1.05 -31.51 -7.01
C GLY A 223 0.26 -30.18 -6.91
N HIS A 224 0.51 -29.34 -5.92
CA HIS A 224 -0.18 -28.05 -5.83
C HIS A 224 0.33 -27.03 -6.85
N LYS A 225 -0.60 -26.31 -7.48
CA LYS A 225 -0.32 -25.11 -8.26
C LYS A 225 -1.05 -23.94 -7.61
N LEU A 226 -0.31 -22.90 -7.24
CA LEU A 226 -0.81 -21.75 -6.52
C LEU A 226 -0.41 -20.46 -7.25
N HIS A 227 -1.23 -19.42 -7.09
CA HIS A 227 -0.81 -18.08 -7.44
C HIS A 227 0.36 -17.64 -6.54
N SER A 228 1.42 -17.05 -7.10
CA SER A 228 2.63 -16.71 -6.33
C SER A 228 2.36 -15.77 -5.17
N ASP A 229 1.50 -14.75 -5.41
CA ASP A 229 1.18 -13.72 -4.41
C ASP A 229 0.26 -14.29 -3.31
N LEU A 230 -0.60 -15.27 -3.65
CA LEU A 230 -1.34 -16.05 -2.64
C LEU A 230 -0.39 -16.85 -1.76
N ASN A 231 0.56 -17.54 -2.37
CA ASN A 231 1.54 -18.34 -1.63
C ASN A 231 2.38 -17.48 -0.69
N GLY A 232 2.76 -16.26 -1.13
CA GLY A 232 3.45 -15.27 -0.29
C GLY A 232 2.62 -14.88 0.93
N ALA A 233 1.38 -14.44 0.71
CA ALA A 233 0.48 -14.04 1.80
C ALA A 233 0.20 -15.17 2.80
N LEU A 234 -0.03 -16.42 2.31
CA LEU A 234 -0.21 -17.60 3.17
C LEU A 234 1.03 -17.89 4.01
N ASN A 235 2.22 -17.79 3.43
CA ASN A 235 3.48 -18.02 4.16
C ASN A 235 3.75 -16.92 5.22
N ILE A 236 3.37 -15.67 4.94
CA ILE A 236 3.43 -14.58 5.94
C ILE A 236 2.53 -14.92 7.12
N LEU A 237 1.28 -15.33 6.87
CA LEU A 237 0.33 -15.68 7.93
C LEU A 237 0.83 -16.87 8.74
N LYS A 238 1.34 -17.91 8.07
CA LYS A 238 1.92 -19.09 8.72
C LYS A 238 3.11 -18.77 9.61
N LYS A 239 4.03 -17.91 9.12
CA LYS A 239 5.18 -17.45 9.92
C LYS A 239 4.76 -16.67 11.16
N ALA A 240 3.75 -15.80 11.03
CA ALA A 240 3.32 -14.93 12.09
C ALA A 240 2.60 -15.66 13.23
N VAL A 241 1.70 -16.57 12.89
CA VAL A 241 0.76 -17.16 13.87
C VAL A 241 0.64 -18.69 13.79
N GLY A 242 1.45 -19.36 12.97
CA GLY A 242 1.41 -20.82 12.81
C GLY A 242 0.14 -21.37 12.13
N ILE A 243 -0.75 -20.48 11.65
CA ILE A 243 -2.01 -20.91 11.03
C ILE A 243 -1.76 -21.37 9.58
N VAL A 244 -2.21 -22.59 9.28
CA VAL A 244 -2.27 -23.12 7.93
C VAL A 244 -3.72 -23.16 7.49
N ILE A 245 -4.04 -22.38 6.45
CA ILE A 245 -5.39 -22.33 5.86
C ILE A 245 -5.49 -23.45 4.83
N SER A 246 -6.33 -24.45 5.08
CA SER A 246 -6.50 -25.60 4.18
C SER A 246 -7.30 -25.28 2.91
N THR A 247 -8.20 -24.31 2.99
CA THR A 247 -9.07 -23.94 1.87
C THR A 247 -9.10 -22.43 1.69
N VAL A 248 -8.74 -21.97 0.51
CA VAL A 248 -8.80 -20.53 0.13
C VAL A 248 -9.92 -20.34 -0.89
N LYS A 249 -10.73 -19.32 -0.66
CA LYS A 249 -11.82 -18.93 -1.57
C LYS A 249 -11.26 -18.36 -2.88
N LYS A 250 -12.08 -18.33 -3.93
CA LYS A 250 -11.70 -17.59 -5.16
C LYS A 250 -11.36 -16.13 -4.82
N PRO A 251 -10.32 -15.54 -5.45
CA PRO A 251 -9.92 -14.18 -5.15
C PRO A 251 -10.97 -13.17 -5.59
N SER A 252 -11.29 -12.24 -4.72
CA SER A 252 -11.93 -10.98 -5.10
C SER A 252 -10.86 -10.03 -5.61
N SER A 253 -10.90 -9.69 -6.90
CA SER A 253 -9.88 -8.86 -7.54
C SER A 253 -10.38 -7.42 -7.73
N PHE A 254 -9.48 -6.48 -7.49
CA PHE A 254 -9.76 -5.05 -7.54
C PHE A 254 -8.71 -4.31 -8.37
N LEU A 255 -9.14 -3.23 -9.04
CA LEU A 255 -8.26 -2.25 -9.69
C LEU A 255 -8.19 -1.00 -8.82
N VAL A 256 -6.97 -0.56 -8.52
CA VAL A 256 -6.74 0.71 -7.82
C VAL A 256 -6.67 1.83 -8.88
N LEU A 257 -7.56 2.80 -8.78
CA LEU A 257 -7.76 3.90 -9.73
C LEU A 257 -7.70 5.25 -8.99
N HIS A 258 -7.59 6.36 -9.74
CA HIS A 258 -7.59 7.70 -9.15
C HIS A 258 -8.92 8.09 -8.51
N ASN A 259 -10.02 7.58 -9.02
CA ASN A 259 -11.36 7.83 -8.46
C ASN A 259 -11.81 6.78 -7.43
N GLY A 260 -10.88 5.96 -6.92
CA GLY A 260 -11.16 4.93 -5.91
C GLY A 260 -10.74 3.53 -6.33
N VAL A 261 -11.41 2.51 -5.82
CA VAL A 261 -11.15 1.10 -6.10
C VAL A 261 -12.36 0.45 -6.75
N ALA A 262 -12.15 -0.20 -7.88
CA ALA A 262 -13.20 -0.87 -8.62
C ALA A 262 -13.01 -2.40 -8.65
N PRO A 263 -14.07 -3.21 -8.51
CA PRO A 263 -13.98 -4.65 -8.68
C PRO A 263 -13.63 -5.00 -10.14
N VAL A 264 -12.74 -5.97 -10.32
CA VAL A 264 -12.51 -6.57 -11.63
C VAL A 264 -13.67 -7.52 -11.89
N LYS A 265 -14.53 -7.22 -12.85
CA LYS A 265 -15.56 -8.15 -13.30
C LYS A 265 -14.84 -9.41 -13.79
N GLY A 266 -15.08 -10.54 -13.16
CA GLY A 266 -14.46 -11.80 -13.54
C GLY A 266 -14.84 -12.16 -14.99
N CYS A 267 -13.86 -12.54 -15.81
CA CYS A 267 -14.16 -13.47 -16.87
C CYS A 267 -14.67 -14.73 -16.18
N ASN A 268 -15.95 -15.04 -16.33
CA ASN A 268 -16.49 -16.36 -16.05
C ASN A 268 -15.77 -17.33 -17.01
N THR A 269 -14.74 -17.99 -16.54
CA THR A 269 -14.15 -19.17 -17.14
C THR A 269 -14.24 -20.30 -16.15
#